data_4678b684e5e02a48975426d1a0e1cc77
#
_entry.id   4678b684e5e02a48975426d1a0e1cc77
#
_cell.length_a   1.000
_cell.length_b   1.000
_cell.length_c   1.000
_cell.angle_alpha   90.00
_cell.angle_beta   90.00
_cell.angle_gamma   90.00
#
_symmetry.space_group_name_H-M   'P 1'
#
loop_
_entity.id
_entity.type
_entity.pdbx_description
1 polymer ?
#
loop_
_entity_poly.entity_id
_entity_poly.type
_entity_poly.pdbx_seq_one_letter_code
_entity_poly.pdbx_strand_id
1 'polypeptide(L)'
;MKLEPALISDNCIQTAPQWNETQFDRFKEVLDEFQQFDNTAGVFVGNEVLTTANGSHAAPYVLAAARDIKAYRDQKGYREIPVGYSAADIAELRPMLQNYLACSKNESERLDFYSLNAYEWCGQSSYEVSGYNMLQKNATDYPIPIFFSETGCNTPAPRTFDDQDSIYGSKMSGTWSGAIIYEWIEETNDYGLISYGPKNTAATNTIVEDGHTRQGTPTPVSPDFANLKSHWATLNPSGVALSDYKKQTASISAIECPAYTSGAWEVDPSSSLPSLGQSYKEQSAGSTATASGKGSGSTASGAGTTSSSTKNAASPGGVHGSSAPGHLLMISMLVSASIGAVALWL
;
A
#
# COMPACT_ATOMS: atom_id res chain seq x y z
N MET A 1 -13.18 1.36 -2.67
CA MET A 1 -12.65 2.63 -3.15
C MET A 1 -11.36 2.90 -2.42
N LYS A 2 -10.28 3.13 -3.16
CA LYS A 2 -9.05 3.60 -2.58
C LYS A 2 -9.27 5.03 -2.12
N LEU A 3 -9.10 5.29 -0.82
CA LEU A 3 -8.83 6.59 -0.31
C LEU A 3 -7.38 6.91 -0.69
N GLU A 4 -7.15 7.24 -1.96
CA GLU A 4 -5.89 7.86 -2.30
C GLU A 4 -6.01 9.32 -1.84
N PRO A 5 -5.29 9.71 -0.81
CA PRO A 5 -5.10 11.12 -0.63
C PRO A 5 -4.26 11.56 -1.84
N ALA A 6 -4.81 12.40 -2.68
CA ALA A 6 -4.05 13.21 -3.63
C ALA A 6 -2.96 14.06 -2.95
N LEU A 7 -2.57 13.71 -1.74
CA LEU A 7 -1.61 14.34 -0.85
C LEU A 7 -0.39 13.47 -0.56
N ILE A 8 -0.39 12.24 -1.08
CA ILE A 8 0.83 11.43 -1.06
C ILE A 8 1.57 11.60 -2.40
N SER A 9 0.97 12.32 -3.38
CA SER A 9 1.75 12.82 -4.50
C SER A 9 2.79 13.79 -3.93
N ASP A 10 3.96 13.63 -4.34
CA ASP A 10 5.12 14.47 -4.29
C ASP A 10 5.98 14.49 -3.04
N ASN A 11 5.57 14.12 -1.84
CA ASN A 11 6.50 14.04 -0.72
C ASN A 11 5.94 13.32 0.53
N CYS A 12 5.04 12.40 0.43
CA CYS A 12 4.92 11.42 1.49
C CYS A 12 6.08 10.46 1.36
N ILE A 13 7.18 11.03 1.63
CA ILE A 13 8.44 10.40 1.55
C ILE A 13 8.37 9.36 2.65
N GLN A 14 8.29 8.09 2.25
CA GLN A 14 8.42 6.98 3.19
C GLN A 14 9.64 7.18 4.12
N THR A 15 10.62 8.03 3.71
CA THR A 15 11.77 8.45 4.50
C THR A 15 11.48 9.56 5.52
N ALA A 16 10.35 10.26 5.41
CA ALA A 16 9.91 11.29 6.36
C ALA A 16 8.39 11.26 6.54
N PRO A 17 7.81 10.12 6.95
CA PRO A 17 6.37 9.98 7.06
C PRO A 17 5.80 10.92 8.11
N GLN A 18 4.55 11.34 7.88
CA GLN A 18 3.79 12.17 8.78
C GLN A 18 2.31 11.76 8.77
N TRP A 19 1.64 12.02 9.88
CA TRP A 19 0.20 11.94 9.98
C TRP A 19 -0.32 13.27 10.52
N ASN A 20 -1.07 14.03 9.71
CA ASN A 20 -1.46 15.40 10.01
C ASN A 20 -2.96 15.66 9.81
N GLU A 21 -3.43 16.80 10.35
CA GLU A 21 -4.84 17.20 10.30
C GLU A 21 -5.39 17.28 8.87
N THR A 22 -4.60 17.77 7.91
CA THR A 22 -5.05 17.91 6.53
C THR A 22 -5.31 16.53 5.89
N GLN A 23 -4.46 15.54 6.16
CA GLN A 23 -4.66 14.15 5.71
C GLN A 23 -5.88 13.55 6.40
N PHE A 24 -6.00 13.74 7.71
CA PHE A 24 -7.13 13.24 8.48
C PHE A 24 -8.46 13.83 8.00
N ASP A 25 -8.52 15.15 7.78
CA ASP A 25 -9.73 15.83 7.28
C ASP A 25 -10.18 15.26 5.94
N ARG A 26 -9.28 15.02 5.01
CA ARG A 26 -9.61 14.43 3.72
C ARG A 26 -10.09 12.98 3.83
N PHE A 27 -9.49 12.18 4.69
CA PHE A 27 -9.98 10.83 4.93
C PHE A 27 -11.39 10.82 5.54
N LYS A 28 -11.68 11.79 6.42
CA LYS A 28 -13.03 11.98 6.97
C LYS A 28 -14.04 12.35 5.87
N GLU A 29 -13.70 13.31 5.00
CA GLU A 29 -14.56 13.73 3.89
C GLU A 29 -14.96 12.54 3.02
N VAL A 30 -14.01 11.68 2.67
CA VAL A 30 -14.31 10.51 1.85
C VAL A 30 -15.13 9.48 2.64
N LEU A 31 -14.82 9.23 3.91
CA LEU A 31 -15.62 8.32 4.72
C LEU A 31 -17.06 8.85 4.89
N ASP A 32 -17.23 10.16 5.13
CA ASP A 32 -18.54 10.82 5.26
C ASP A 32 -19.38 10.67 3.98
N GLU A 33 -18.75 10.75 2.81
CA GLU A 33 -19.43 10.53 1.53
C GLU A 33 -19.80 9.06 1.32
N PHE A 34 -18.86 8.13 1.53
CA PHE A 34 -19.08 6.73 1.16
C PHE A 34 -19.81 5.90 2.21
N GLN A 35 -19.90 6.34 3.45
CA GLN A 35 -20.64 5.64 4.50
C GLN A 35 -22.15 5.56 4.21
N GLN A 36 -22.69 6.45 3.40
CA GLN A 36 -24.10 6.47 3.03
C GLN A 36 -24.50 5.38 2.01
N PHE A 37 -23.52 4.68 1.42
CA PHE A 37 -23.77 3.61 0.46
C PHE A 37 -23.59 2.24 1.13
N ASP A 38 -24.65 1.43 1.15
CA ASP A 38 -24.65 0.11 1.79
C ASP A 38 -23.64 -0.86 1.17
N ASN A 39 -23.29 -0.66 -0.11
CA ASN A 39 -22.32 -1.48 -0.84
C ASN A 39 -20.86 -1.02 -0.67
N THR A 40 -20.56 -0.05 0.18
CA THR A 40 -19.19 0.28 0.54
C THR A 40 -18.58 -0.85 1.36
N ALA A 41 -17.68 -1.63 0.76
CA ALA A 41 -17.10 -2.80 1.38
C ALA A 41 -15.99 -2.46 2.40
N GLY A 42 -15.27 -1.37 2.18
CA GLY A 42 -14.19 -0.91 3.05
C GLY A 42 -13.51 0.34 2.50
N VAL A 43 -12.60 0.90 3.27
CA VAL A 43 -11.78 2.06 2.90
C VAL A 43 -10.30 1.79 3.15
N PHE A 44 -9.44 2.35 2.30
CA PHE A 44 -7.98 2.27 2.47
C PHE A 44 -7.45 3.57 3.07
N VAL A 45 -6.58 3.47 4.05
CA VAL A 45 -5.85 4.61 4.64
C VAL A 45 -4.46 4.81 4.03
N GLY A 46 -4.22 4.23 2.89
CA GLY A 46 -3.01 4.41 2.10
C GLY A 46 -2.92 3.39 0.98
N ASN A 47 -2.22 3.78 -0.07
CA ASN A 47 -1.86 2.94 -1.20
C ASN A 47 -0.37 3.11 -1.44
N GLU A 48 0.39 2.01 -1.40
CA GLU A 48 1.83 1.99 -1.71
C GLU A 48 2.67 3.05 -0.99
N VAL A 49 2.33 3.36 0.28
CA VAL A 49 3.09 4.32 1.09
C VAL A 49 4.53 3.86 1.29
N LEU A 50 4.74 2.54 1.39
CA LEU A 50 6.04 1.91 1.49
C LEU A 50 6.38 1.24 0.14
N THR A 51 7.37 1.78 -0.56
CA THR A 51 7.79 1.33 -1.90
C THR A 51 9.25 0.90 -1.98
N THR A 52 9.98 0.96 -0.87
CA THR A 52 11.38 0.51 -0.79
C THR A 52 11.65 -0.21 0.54
N ALA A 53 12.66 -1.09 0.54
CA ALA A 53 13.04 -1.88 1.71
C ALA A 53 13.38 -1.03 2.95
N ASN A 54 13.92 0.18 2.76
CA ASN A 54 14.28 1.09 3.85
C ASN A 54 13.13 2.01 4.30
N GLY A 55 11.92 1.82 3.78
CA GLY A 55 10.73 2.62 4.11
C GLY A 55 9.96 2.15 5.33
N SER A 56 10.44 1.15 6.08
CA SER A 56 9.68 0.48 7.15
C SER A 56 9.12 1.42 8.21
N HIS A 57 9.82 2.50 8.54
CA HIS A 57 9.39 3.48 9.53
C HIS A 57 8.13 4.30 9.14
N ALA A 58 7.63 4.15 7.91
CA ALA A 58 6.32 4.66 7.52
C ALA A 58 5.15 3.77 7.99
N ALA A 59 5.39 2.49 8.30
CA ALA A 59 4.33 1.56 8.69
C ALA A 59 3.54 1.98 9.94
N PRO A 60 4.15 2.52 11.02
CA PRO A 60 3.40 3.04 12.16
C PRO A 60 2.43 4.18 11.82
N TYR A 61 2.73 4.99 10.80
CA TYR A 61 1.87 6.09 10.34
C TYR A 61 0.64 5.57 9.60
N VAL A 62 0.77 4.47 8.87
CA VAL A 62 -0.39 3.77 8.27
C VAL A 62 -1.33 3.27 9.37
N LEU A 63 -0.80 2.64 10.42
CA LEU A 63 -1.63 2.20 11.55
C LEU A 63 -2.23 3.36 12.35
N ALA A 64 -1.51 4.47 12.50
CA ALA A 64 -2.05 5.68 13.14
C ALA A 64 -3.24 6.23 12.36
N ALA A 65 -3.14 6.30 11.03
CA ALA A 65 -4.25 6.71 10.17
C ALA A 65 -5.45 5.75 10.30
N ALA A 66 -5.21 4.44 10.29
CA ALA A 66 -6.27 3.45 10.45
C ALA A 66 -6.97 3.58 11.82
N ARG A 67 -6.21 3.72 12.91
CA ARG A 67 -6.72 3.94 14.26
C ARG A 67 -7.64 5.16 14.32
N ASP A 68 -7.18 6.29 13.82
CA ASP A 68 -7.90 7.55 13.93
C ASP A 68 -9.15 7.60 13.04
N ILE A 69 -9.11 6.97 11.86
CA ILE A 69 -10.29 6.84 10.97
C ILE A 69 -11.33 5.88 11.57
N LYS A 70 -10.92 4.77 12.17
CA LYS A 70 -11.84 3.88 12.91
C LYS A 70 -12.48 4.61 14.09
N ALA A 71 -11.70 5.34 14.86
CA ALA A 71 -12.22 6.14 15.97
C ALA A 71 -13.22 7.21 15.49
N TYR A 72 -12.95 7.87 14.38
CA TYR A 72 -13.88 8.83 13.79
C TYR A 72 -15.17 8.16 13.31
N ARG A 73 -15.07 7.04 12.58
CA ARG A 73 -16.21 6.22 12.15
C ARG A 73 -17.14 5.89 13.32
N ASP A 74 -16.54 5.40 14.41
CA ASP A 74 -17.28 4.97 15.60
C ASP A 74 -17.90 6.15 16.37
N GLN A 75 -17.17 7.27 16.47
CA GLN A 75 -17.66 8.52 17.05
C GLN A 75 -18.89 9.07 16.30
N LYS A 76 -18.88 8.92 14.97
CA LYS A 76 -20.01 9.34 14.13
C LYS A 76 -21.20 8.36 14.18
N GLY A 77 -21.03 7.20 14.76
CA GLY A 77 -22.05 6.14 14.76
C GLY A 77 -22.29 5.54 13.37
N TYR A 78 -21.32 5.61 12.49
CA TYR A 78 -21.39 4.99 11.17
C TYR A 78 -21.36 3.47 11.28
N ARG A 79 -21.81 2.80 10.23
CA ARG A 79 -21.63 1.34 10.08
C ARG A 79 -20.15 0.98 10.24
N GLU A 80 -19.85 -0.19 10.78
CA GLU A 80 -18.49 -0.72 10.90
C GLU A 80 -17.88 -1.00 9.52
N ILE A 81 -17.60 0.08 8.75
CA ILE A 81 -16.89 0.01 7.48
C ILE A 81 -15.44 -0.38 7.78
N PRO A 82 -14.95 -1.51 7.24
CA PRO A 82 -13.57 -1.95 7.45
C PRO A 82 -12.55 -0.94 6.93
N VAL A 83 -11.44 -0.81 7.66
CA VAL A 83 -10.33 0.07 7.32
C VAL A 83 -9.07 -0.76 7.05
N GLY A 84 -8.48 -0.61 5.87
CA GLY A 84 -7.34 -1.39 5.44
C GLY A 84 -6.28 -0.59 4.70
N TYR A 85 -5.32 -1.30 4.13
CA TYR A 85 -4.18 -0.76 3.41
C TYR A 85 -3.91 -1.55 2.14
N SER A 86 -3.54 -0.85 1.07
CA SER A 86 -3.11 -1.42 -0.21
C SER A 86 -1.59 -1.31 -0.32
N ALA A 87 -0.88 -2.42 -0.23
CA ALA A 87 0.58 -2.46 -0.20
C ALA A 87 1.17 -2.67 -1.59
N ALA A 88 2.29 -2.00 -1.89
CA ALA A 88 3.16 -2.40 -2.98
C ALA A 88 3.77 -3.77 -2.72
N ASP A 89 4.01 -4.55 -3.76
CA ASP A 89 4.68 -5.84 -3.65
C ASP A 89 6.21 -5.70 -3.59
N ILE A 90 6.74 -5.39 -2.42
CA ILE A 90 8.17 -5.29 -2.15
C ILE A 90 8.61 -6.55 -1.39
N ALA A 91 9.30 -7.44 -2.07
CA ALA A 91 9.64 -8.77 -1.54
C ALA A 91 10.39 -8.71 -0.19
N GLU A 92 11.27 -7.72 -0.02
CA GLU A 92 12.05 -7.50 1.19
C GLU A 92 11.21 -6.98 2.37
N LEU A 93 10.12 -6.26 2.09
CA LEU A 93 9.24 -5.70 3.12
C LEU A 93 8.04 -6.61 3.42
N ARG A 94 7.58 -7.37 2.44
CA ARG A 94 6.27 -8.01 2.45
C ARG A 94 5.94 -8.80 3.71
N PRO A 95 6.74 -9.77 4.14
CA PRO A 95 6.37 -10.56 5.32
C PRO A 95 6.30 -9.70 6.59
N MET A 96 7.23 -8.77 6.76
CA MET A 96 7.32 -7.92 7.95
C MET A 96 6.19 -6.88 7.96
N LEU A 97 5.96 -6.18 6.85
CA LEU A 97 4.89 -5.18 6.72
C LEU A 97 3.52 -5.83 6.93
N GLN A 98 3.24 -6.93 6.23
CA GLN A 98 2.00 -7.69 6.35
C GLN A 98 1.73 -8.07 7.81
N ASN A 99 2.72 -8.65 8.48
CA ASN A 99 2.59 -9.07 9.88
C ASN A 99 2.43 -7.88 10.82
N TYR A 100 3.22 -6.82 10.66
CA TYR A 100 3.14 -5.63 11.50
C TYR A 100 1.77 -4.96 11.47
N LEU A 101 1.16 -4.87 10.30
CA LEU A 101 -0.15 -4.24 10.15
C LEU A 101 -1.32 -5.03 10.76
N ALA A 102 -1.09 -6.30 11.15
CA ALA A 102 -2.10 -7.19 11.72
C ALA A 102 -1.78 -7.70 13.12
N CYS A 103 -0.58 -7.46 13.67
CA CYS A 103 -0.11 -8.13 14.87
C CYS A 103 -0.57 -7.50 16.20
N SER A 104 -1.07 -6.25 16.20
CA SER A 104 -1.52 -5.62 17.45
C SER A 104 -2.66 -6.42 18.10
N LYS A 105 -2.56 -6.63 19.39
CA LYS A 105 -3.64 -7.23 20.20
C LYS A 105 -4.80 -6.26 20.39
N ASN A 106 -4.55 -4.96 20.23
CA ASN A 106 -5.58 -3.93 20.26
C ASN A 106 -6.19 -3.80 18.85
N GLU A 107 -7.43 -4.19 18.68
CA GLU A 107 -8.14 -4.16 17.40
C GLU A 107 -8.25 -2.76 16.80
N SER A 108 -8.27 -1.72 17.63
CA SER A 108 -8.26 -0.34 17.15
C SER A 108 -6.95 0.06 16.47
N GLU A 109 -5.85 -0.64 16.77
CA GLU A 109 -4.49 -0.34 16.31
C GLU A 109 -3.96 -1.32 15.25
N ARG A 110 -4.80 -2.22 14.73
CA ARG A 110 -4.48 -3.08 13.59
C ARG A 110 -5.42 -2.81 12.43
N LEU A 111 -5.09 -3.26 11.26
CA LEU A 111 -6.00 -3.19 10.11
C LEU A 111 -7.16 -4.18 10.26
N ASP A 112 -8.28 -3.85 9.60
CA ASP A 112 -9.41 -4.76 9.46
C ASP A 112 -9.23 -5.71 8.26
N PHE A 113 -8.46 -5.30 7.25
CA PHE A 113 -8.03 -6.12 6.11
C PHE A 113 -6.71 -5.60 5.54
N TYR A 114 -5.99 -6.49 4.88
CA TYR A 114 -4.75 -6.18 4.15
C TYR A 114 -4.94 -6.48 2.68
N SER A 115 -4.34 -5.70 1.80
CA SER A 115 -4.35 -6.02 0.38
C SER A 115 -3.02 -5.71 -0.30
N LEU A 116 -2.81 -6.34 -1.47
CA LEU A 116 -1.57 -6.30 -2.20
C LEU A 116 -1.80 -5.90 -3.65
N ASN A 117 -1.01 -4.95 -4.13
CA ASN A 117 -0.89 -4.64 -5.55
C ASN A 117 0.17 -5.57 -6.14
N ALA A 118 -0.24 -6.56 -6.93
CA ALA A 118 0.65 -7.61 -7.42
C ALA A 118 0.53 -7.77 -8.94
N TYR A 119 1.63 -7.49 -9.63
CA TYR A 119 1.70 -7.51 -11.10
C TYR A 119 2.72 -8.53 -11.63
N GLU A 120 3.12 -9.52 -10.83
CA GLU A 120 4.16 -10.50 -11.17
C GLU A 120 3.72 -11.52 -12.21
N TRP A 121 2.40 -11.70 -12.39
CA TRP A 121 1.88 -12.60 -13.42
C TRP A 121 1.77 -11.88 -14.75
N CYS A 122 2.85 -11.86 -15.51
CA CYS A 122 2.94 -11.19 -16.80
C CYS A 122 2.96 -12.21 -17.95
N GLY A 123 2.00 -12.08 -18.89
CA GLY A 123 1.89 -12.96 -20.04
C GLY A 123 1.75 -14.44 -19.68
N GLN A 124 2.44 -15.31 -20.42
CA GLN A 124 2.48 -16.73 -20.13
C GLN A 124 3.32 -17.00 -18.88
N SER A 125 2.67 -17.15 -17.75
CA SER A 125 3.29 -17.42 -16.46
C SER A 125 2.65 -18.65 -15.79
N SER A 126 3.03 -18.94 -14.57
CA SER A 126 2.45 -19.99 -13.75
C SER A 126 2.43 -19.57 -12.28
N TYR A 127 1.71 -20.33 -11.46
CA TYR A 127 1.67 -20.13 -10.02
C TYR A 127 3.05 -20.07 -9.35
N GLU A 128 4.01 -20.86 -9.86
CA GLU A 128 5.39 -20.88 -9.37
C GLU A 128 6.25 -19.77 -9.99
N VAL A 129 6.11 -19.54 -11.30
CA VAL A 129 6.94 -18.57 -12.03
C VAL A 129 6.60 -17.13 -11.64
N SER A 130 5.31 -16.83 -11.42
CA SER A 130 4.86 -15.51 -10.95
C SER A 130 5.20 -15.25 -9.47
N GLY A 131 5.61 -16.27 -8.72
CA GLY A 131 5.82 -16.13 -7.27
C GLY A 131 4.54 -16.19 -6.43
N TYR A 132 3.37 -16.46 -7.03
CA TYR A 132 2.10 -16.58 -6.30
C TYR A 132 2.11 -17.69 -5.24
N ASN A 133 2.91 -18.73 -5.45
CA ASN A 133 3.18 -19.77 -4.44
C ASN A 133 3.84 -19.19 -3.16
N MET A 134 4.69 -18.17 -3.31
CA MET A 134 5.32 -17.49 -2.16
C MET A 134 4.35 -16.52 -1.50
N LEU A 135 3.51 -15.81 -2.28
CA LEU A 135 2.42 -14.99 -1.75
C LEU A 135 1.47 -15.85 -0.91
N GLN A 136 1.05 -16.99 -1.44
CA GLN A 136 0.21 -17.96 -0.72
C GLN A 136 0.87 -18.44 0.57
N LYS A 137 2.14 -18.83 0.50
CA LYS A 137 2.88 -19.30 1.68
C LYS A 137 2.94 -18.24 2.79
N ASN A 138 3.18 -16.99 2.42
CA ASN A 138 3.27 -15.86 3.38
C ASN A 138 1.91 -15.46 3.95
N ALA A 139 0.80 -15.75 3.24
CA ALA A 139 -0.55 -15.41 3.65
C ALA A 139 -1.28 -16.58 4.36
N THR A 140 -0.66 -17.75 4.47
CA THR A 140 -1.26 -18.90 5.18
C THR A 140 -1.48 -18.53 6.65
N ASP A 141 -2.69 -18.80 7.16
CA ASP A 141 -3.11 -18.50 8.53
C ASP A 141 -3.04 -17.01 8.89
N TYR A 142 -3.13 -16.12 7.90
CA TYR A 142 -3.16 -14.69 8.15
C TYR A 142 -4.45 -14.30 8.90
N PRO A 143 -4.36 -13.49 9.98
CA PRO A 143 -5.47 -13.34 10.93
C PRO A 143 -6.59 -12.41 10.48
N ILE A 144 -6.40 -11.65 9.40
CA ILE A 144 -7.40 -10.72 8.84
C ILE A 144 -7.60 -11.01 7.34
N PRO A 145 -8.74 -10.61 6.75
CA PRO A 145 -8.96 -10.76 5.31
C PRO A 145 -7.82 -10.19 4.48
N ILE A 146 -7.44 -10.93 3.44
CA ILE A 146 -6.40 -10.53 2.48
C ILE A 146 -6.90 -10.73 1.05
N PHE A 147 -6.59 -9.79 0.15
CA PHE A 147 -6.95 -9.87 -1.27
C PHE A 147 -5.98 -9.07 -2.14
N PHE A 148 -6.05 -9.24 -3.45
CA PHE A 148 -5.30 -8.43 -4.39
C PHE A 148 -6.07 -7.13 -4.65
N SER A 149 -5.55 -6.00 -4.20
CA SER A 149 -6.14 -4.67 -4.46
C SER A 149 -5.84 -4.17 -5.86
N GLU A 150 -4.79 -4.69 -6.49
CA GLU A 150 -4.51 -4.53 -7.90
C GLU A 150 -3.85 -5.78 -8.45
N THR A 151 -4.26 -6.17 -9.66
CA THR A 151 -3.60 -7.18 -10.49
C THR A 151 -3.93 -6.92 -11.96
N GLY A 152 -3.24 -7.59 -12.87
CA GLY A 152 -3.49 -7.47 -14.31
C GLY A 152 -2.33 -6.88 -15.09
N CYS A 153 -1.12 -7.45 -14.96
CA CYS A 153 0.05 -7.05 -15.74
C CYS A 153 -0.27 -6.94 -17.22
N ASN A 154 0.03 -5.78 -17.86
CA ASN A 154 -0.25 -5.51 -19.27
C ASN A 154 0.93 -5.72 -20.22
N THR A 155 2.02 -6.29 -19.72
CA THR A 155 3.23 -6.58 -20.52
C THR A 155 3.59 -8.06 -20.42
N PRO A 156 3.63 -8.80 -21.57
CA PRO A 156 3.30 -8.35 -22.92
C PRO A 156 1.80 -8.20 -23.15
N ALA A 157 1.42 -7.26 -24.00
CA ALA A 157 0.05 -7.16 -24.49
C ALA A 157 -0.23 -8.25 -25.56
N PRO A 158 -1.50 -8.71 -25.72
CA PRO A 158 -2.66 -8.40 -24.88
C PRO A 158 -2.63 -9.14 -23.55
N ARG A 159 -3.36 -8.64 -22.54
CA ARG A 159 -3.53 -9.33 -21.26
C ARG A 159 -4.35 -10.60 -21.44
N THR A 160 -3.88 -11.70 -20.88
CA THR A 160 -4.58 -12.99 -20.90
C THR A 160 -5.43 -13.22 -19.64
N PHE A 161 -5.05 -12.63 -18.50
CA PHE A 161 -5.70 -12.79 -17.20
C PHE A 161 -5.69 -14.23 -16.64
N ASP A 162 -4.70 -15.03 -17.01
CA ASP A 162 -4.53 -16.42 -16.53
C ASP A 162 -4.28 -16.45 -15.00
N ASP A 163 -3.83 -15.36 -14.41
CA ASP A 163 -3.69 -15.16 -12.96
C ASP A 163 -5.01 -15.35 -12.22
N GLN A 164 -6.15 -15.01 -12.85
CA GLN A 164 -7.48 -15.14 -12.25
C GLN A 164 -7.83 -16.59 -11.94
N ASP A 165 -7.45 -17.52 -12.81
CA ASP A 165 -7.66 -18.95 -12.57
C ASP A 165 -6.87 -19.46 -11.36
N SER A 166 -5.72 -18.86 -11.08
CA SER A 166 -4.90 -19.18 -9.92
C SER A 166 -5.47 -18.57 -8.64
N ILE A 167 -5.80 -17.28 -8.65
CA ILE A 167 -6.33 -16.54 -7.49
C ILE A 167 -7.64 -17.16 -7.00
N TYR A 168 -8.56 -17.43 -7.93
CA TYR A 168 -9.87 -18.02 -7.62
C TYR A 168 -9.87 -19.57 -7.59
N GLY A 169 -8.75 -20.18 -7.93
CA GLY A 169 -8.56 -21.62 -7.89
C GLY A 169 -8.31 -22.16 -6.48
N SER A 170 -8.36 -23.48 -6.33
CA SER A 170 -8.24 -24.16 -5.03
C SER A 170 -6.93 -23.93 -4.29
N LYS A 171 -5.88 -23.46 -4.97
CA LYS A 171 -4.58 -23.18 -4.35
C LYS A 171 -4.61 -21.88 -3.51
N MET A 172 -5.41 -20.90 -3.90
CA MET A 172 -5.39 -19.57 -3.28
C MET A 172 -6.73 -19.15 -2.66
N SER A 173 -7.86 -19.56 -3.21
CA SER A 173 -9.20 -19.11 -2.80
C SER A 173 -9.57 -19.40 -1.34
N GLY A 174 -8.88 -20.31 -0.67
CA GLY A 174 -9.04 -20.58 0.76
C GLY A 174 -8.36 -19.54 1.67
N THR A 175 -7.50 -18.72 1.12
CA THR A 175 -6.72 -17.68 1.83
C THR A 175 -7.04 -16.28 1.29
N TRP A 176 -6.94 -16.11 -0.03
CA TRP A 176 -7.16 -14.85 -0.72
C TRP A 176 -8.64 -14.65 -1.03
N SER A 177 -9.19 -13.54 -0.55
CA SER A 177 -10.62 -13.24 -0.67
C SER A 177 -11.04 -12.79 -2.08
N GLY A 178 -10.09 -12.53 -2.96
CA GLY A 178 -10.36 -12.14 -4.35
C GLY A 178 -9.32 -11.19 -4.92
N ALA A 179 -9.69 -10.55 -6.05
CA ALA A 179 -8.83 -9.61 -6.75
C ALA A 179 -9.63 -8.47 -7.37
N ILE A 180 -9.00 -7.30 -7.49
CA ILE A 180 -9.47 -6.15 -8.25
C ILE A 180 -8.53 -5.97 -9.43
N ILE A 181 -9.12 -5.94 -10.63
CA ILE A 181 -8.35 -5.71 -11.85
C ILE A 181 -8.04 -4.22 -11.98
N TYR A 182 -6.80 -3.89 -12.16
CA TYR A 182 -6.37 -2.56 -12.58
C TYR A 182 -6.32 -2.52 -14.10
N GLU A 183 -7.16 -1.68 -14.81
CA GLU A 183 -8.16 -0.79 -14.25
C GLU A 183 -9.42 -0.71 -15.16
N TRP A 184 -10.44 0.04 -14.75
CA TRP A 184 -11.70 0.11 -15.52
C TRP A 184 -11.61 1.00 -16.75
N ILE A 185 -11.16 2.26 -16.57
CA ILE A 185 -11.12 3.26 -17.66
C ILE A 185 -9.75 3.22 -18.33
N GLU A 186 -9.76 3.21 -19.67
CA GLU A 186 -8.54 3.28 -20.45
C GLU A 186 -7.84 4.63 -20.29
N GLU A 187 -6.56 4.57 -19.97
CA GLU A 187 -5.67 5.69 -19.74
C GLU A 187 -4.35 5.56 -20.52
N THR A 188 -3.40 6.47 -20.26
CA THR A 188 -2.09 6.48 -20.93
C THR A 188 -1.21 5.28 -20.60
N ASN A 189 -1.54 4.57 -19.52
CA ASN A 189 -0.84 3.41 -19.02
C ASN A 189 -1.27 2.08 -19.67
N ASP A 190 -2.32 2.12 -20.53
CA ASP A 190 -2.86 0.97 -21.31
C ASP A 190 -3.35 -0.19 -20.39
N TYR A 191 -3.95 0.13 -19.22
CA TYR A 191 -4.54 -0.86 -18.31
C TYR A 191 -6.06 -0.93 -18.38
N GLY A 192 -6.72 -0.01 -19.09
CA GLY A 192 -8.17 0.08 -19.13
C GLY A 192 -8.83 -1.14 -19.74
N LEU A 193 -10.00 -1.46 -19.19
CA LEU A 193 -10.91 -2.46 -19.77
C LEU A 193 -11.98 -1.82 -20.64
N ILE A 194 -12.27 -0.53 -20.42
CA ILE A 194 -13.30 0.24 -21.12
C ILE A 194 -12.73 1.59 -21.56
N SER A 195 -12.95 1.92 -22.84
CA SER A 195 -12.71 3.25 -23.40
C SER A 195 -14.04 3.97 -23.63
N TYR A 196 -14.10 5.27 -23.32
CA TYR A 196 -15.26 6.12 -23.59
C TYR A 196 -15.13 6.90 -24.92
N GLY A 197 -14.06 6.70 -25.64
CA GLY A 197 -13.85 7.33 -26.94
C GLY A 197 -12.39 7.29 -27.37
N PRO A 198 -12.10 7.81 -28.55
CA PRO A 198 -10.73 7.88 -29.03
C PRO A 198 -9.90 8.83 -28.15
N LYS A 199 -8.62 8.54 -28.03
CA LYS A 199 -7.65 9.43 -27.39
C LYS A 199 -7.65 10.80 -28.09
N ASN A 200 -7.80 11.86 -27.32
CA ASN A 200 -7.78 13.24 -27.81
C ASN A 200 -6.86 14.11 -26.95
N THR A 201 -5.59 14.09 -27.24
CA THR A 201 -4.56 14.83 -26.47
C THR A 201 -4.66 16.35 -26.62
N ALA A 202 -5.47 16.85 -27.55
CA ALA A 202 -5.69 18.29 -27.73
C ALA A 202 -6.87 18.84 -26.93
N ALA A 203 -7.69 17.98 -26.31
CA ALA A 203 -8.84 18.43 -25.54
C ALA A 203 -8.43 18.94 -24.16
N THR A 204 -9.01 20.07 -23.75
CA THR A 204 -8.74 20.74 -22.47
C THR A 204 -10.00 20.91 -21.62
N ASN A 205 -11.03 20.10 -21.86
CA ASN A 205 -12.29 20.17 -21.12
C ASN A 205 -12.32 19.18 -19.96
N THR A 206 -13.24 19.38 -19.03
CA THR A 206 -13.37 18.59 -17.79
C THR A 206 -13.74 17.11 -17.95
N ILE A 207 -14.08 16.69 -19.18
CA ILE A 207 -14.42 15.29 -19.48
C ILE A 207 -13.26 14.52 -20.14
N VAL A 208 -12.14 15.20 -20.36
CA VAL A 208 -10.91 14.60 -20.92
C VAL A 208 -9.77 14.82 -19.95
N GLU A 209 -9.16 13.75 -19.54
CA GLU A 209 -8.00 13.74 -18.65
C GLU A 209 -6.89 12.94 -19.31
N ASP A 210 -5.69 13.49 -19.36
CA ASP A 210 -4.53 12.90 -20.03
C ASP A 210 -4.79 12.44 -21.48
N GLY A 211 -5.70 13.14 -22.14
CA GLY A 211 -6.10 12.82 -23.50
C GLY A 211 -7.13 11.70 -23.64
N HIS A 212 -7.64 11.16 -22.52
CA HIS A 212 -8.67 10.13 -22.52
C HIS A 212 -10.01 10.68 -22.07
N THR A 213 -11.06 10.37 -22.82
CA THR A 213 -12.43 10.77 -22.49
C THR A 213 -12.95 9.95 -21.33
N ARG A 214 -13.56 10.61 -20.34
CA ARG A 214 -14.08 9.99 -19.11
C ARG A 214 -15.60 9.78 -19.12
N GLN A 215 -16.29 10.22 -20.16
CA GLN A 215 -17.73 10.15 -20.28
C GLN A 215 -18.14 9.77 -21.71
N GLY A 216 -19.27 9.08 -21.84
CA GLY A 216 -19.81 8.69 -23.12
C GLY A 216 -20.29 7.24 -23.14
N THR A 217 -20.36 6.65 -24.33
CA THR A 217 -20.71 5.23 -24.47
C THR A 217 -19.48 4.38 -24.19
N PRO A 218 -19.51 3.51 -23.17
CA PRO A 218 -18.40 2.62 -22.87
C PRO A 218 -18.20 1.61 -24.02
N THR A 219 -16.95 1.47 -24.46
CA THR A 219 -16.54 0.51 -25.48
C THR A 219 -15.48 -0.42 -24.90
N PRO A 220 -15.67 -1.75 -24.95
CA PRO A 220 -14.66 -2.69 -24.46
C PRO A 220 -13.33 -2.54 -25.19
N VAL A 221 -12.23 -2.49 -24.43
CA VAL A 221 -10.88 -2.57 -24.99
C VAL A 221 -10.61 -4.01 -25.41
N SER A 222 -10.36 -4.20 -26.69
CA SER A 222 -10.19 -5.53 -27.28
C SER A 222 -8.71 -5.89 -27.43
N PRO A 223 -8.29 -7.14 -27.10
CA PRO A 223 -9.13 -8.26 -26.66
C PRO A 223 -9.26 -8.37 -25.14
N ASP A 224 -8.63 -7.48 -24.35
CA ASP A 224 -8.46 -7.57 -22.91
C ASP A 224 -9.77 -7.79 -22.15
N PHE A 225 -10.79 -6.97 -22.47
CA PHE A 225 -12.12 -7.15 -21.85
C PHE A 225 -12.72 -8.53 -22.12
N ALA A 226 -12.59 -9.02 -23.36
CA ALA A 226 -13.12 -10.33 -23.73
C ALA A 226 -12.37 -11.48 -23.04
N ASN A 227 -11.05 -11.35 -22.89
CA ASN A 227 -10.21 -12.31 -22.19
C ASN A 227 -10.62 -12.41 -20.71
N LEU A 228 -10.70 -11.27 -19.99
CA LEU A 228 -11.14 -11.26 -18.60
C LEU A 228 -12.55 -11.82 -18.44
N LYS A 229 -13.48 -11.41 -19.29
CA LYS A 229 -14.86 -11.92 -19.29
C LYS A 229 -14.91 -13.43 -19.45
N SER A 230 -14.06 -13.99 -20.32
CA SER A 230 -13.98 -15.44 -20.56
C SER A 230 -13.53 -16.20 -19.31
N HIS A 231 -12.49 -15.72 -18.61
CA HIS A 231 -12.05 -16.32 -17.35
C HIS A 231 -13.17 -16.27 -16.31
N TRP A 232 -13.72 -15.09 -16.06
CA TRP A 232 -14.77 -14.93 -15.04
C TRP A 232 -16.06 -15.70 -15.35
N ALA A 233 -16.35 -16.00 -16.61
CA ALA A 233 -17.50 -16.82 -16.96
C ALA A 233 -17.35 -18.30 -16.56
N THR A 234 -16.13 -18.77 -16.35
CA THR A 234 -15.82 -20.17 -15.97
C THR A 234 -15.47 -20.34 -14.50
N LEU A 235 -15.05 -19.26 -13.84
CA LEU A 235 -14.70 -19.28 -12.44
C LEU A 235 -15.94 -19.42 -11.56
N ASN A 236 -15.88 -20.34 -10.62
CA ASN A 236 -16.94 -20.57 -9.64
C ASN A 236 -16.30 -20.86 -8.27
N PRO A 237 -15.64 -19.86 -7.66
CA PRO A 237 -15.03 -20.04 -6.35
C PRO A 237 -16.12 -20.32 -5.32
N SER A 238 -15.90 -21.35 -4.50
CA SER A 238 -16.80 -21.62 -3.38
C SER A 238 -16.56 -20.58 -2.29
N GLY A 239 -17.56 -19.74 -2.02
CA GLY A 239 -17.52 -18.83 -0.90
C GLY A 239 -17.53 -19.59 0.43
N VAL A 240 -16.99 -18.96 1.47
CA VAL A 240 -17.05 -19.44 2.85
C VAL A 240 -18.18 -18.75 3.59
N ALA A 241 -19.08 -19.51 4.23
CA ALA A 241 -20.11 -18.91 5.06
C ALA A 241 -19.46 -18.12 6.22
N LEU A 242 -20.03 -16.96 6.60
CA LEU A 242 -19.50 -16.11 7.67
C LEU A 242 -19.32 -16.89 8.99
N SER A 243 -20.23 -17.83 9.28
CA SER A 243 -20.12 -18.71 10.47
C SER A 243 -18.89 -19.61 10.45
N ASP A 244 -18.51 -20.08 9.27
CA ASP A 244 -17.36 -20.96 9.10
C ASP A 244 -16.06 -20.16 9.05
N TYR A 245 -16.07 -18.99 8.41
CA TYR A 245 -14.97 -18.03 8.49
C TYR A 245 -14.65 -17.65 9.95
N LYS A 246 -15.67 -17.30 10.74
CA LYS A 246 -15.48 -16.96 12.16
C LYS A 246 -14.94 -18.14 12.98
N LYS A 247 -15.29 -19.37 12.66
CA LYS A 247 -14.71 -20.57 13.32
C LYS A 247 -13.24 -20.76 12.92
N GLN A 248 -12.92 -20.60 11.64
CA GLN A 248 -11.55 -20.69 11.14
C GLN A 248 -10.65 -19.62 11.78
N THR A 249 -11.09 -18.36 11.74
CA THR A 249 -10.29 -17.25 12.30
C THR A 249 -10.14 -17.33 13.81
N ALA A 250 -11.11 -17.91 14.54
CA ALA A 250 -10.98 -18.13 15.98
C ALA A 250 -9.90 -19.15 16.35
N SER A 251 -9.48 -20.00 15.41
CA SER A 251 -8.39 -20.97 15.59
C SER A 251 -7.03 -20.46 15.12
N ILE A 252 -7.00 -19.32 14.41
CA ILE A 252 -5.74 -18.72 13.94
C ILE A 252 -5.07 -18.04 15.14
N SER A 253 -3.83 -18.40 15.42
CA SER A 253 -3.04 -17.76 16.45
C SER A 253 -2.76 -16.31 16.08
N ALA A 254 -2.69 -15.42 17.07
CA ALA A 254 -2.23 -14.07 16.84
C ALA A 254 -0.84 -14.11 16.21
N ILE A 255 -0.70 -13.36 15.12
CA ILE A 255 0.58 -13.25 14.42
C ILE A 255 1.56 -12.45 15.28
N GLU A 256 2.83 -12.86 15.31
CA GLU A 256 3.85 -12.10 16.02
C GLU A 256 4.24 -10.83 15.24
N CYS A 257 4.41 -9.74 15.99
CA CYS A 257 4.92 -8.53 15.40
C CYS A 257 6.39 -8.72 15.02
N PRO A 258 6.81 -8.28 13.84
CA PRO A 258 8.20 -8.43 13.41
C PRO A 258 9.14 -7.65 14.34
N ALA A 259 10.22 -8.30 14.74
CA ALA A 259 11.25 -7.68 15.56
C ALA A 259 12.03 -6.62 14.76
N TYR A 260 12.49 -5.58 15.44
CA TYR A 260 13.38 -4.59 14.86
C TYR A 260 14.63 -5.27 14.28
N THR A 261 14.95 -4.94 13.03
CA THR A 261 16.14 -5.43 12.33
C THR A 261 16.79 -4.28 11.56
N SER A 262 17.95 -3.85 12.04
CA SER A 262 18.70 -2.74 11.39
C SER A 262 18.99 -3.02 9.92
N GLY A 263 18.73 -2.04 9.07
CA GLY A 263 18.93 -2.14 7.62
C GLY A 263 17.85 -2.94 6.87
N ALA A 264 16.82 -3.45 7.56
CA ALA A 264 15.72 -4.20 6.94
C ALA A 264 14.35 -3.75 7.46
N TRP A 265 14.06 -4.00 8.74
CA TRP A 265 12.81 -3.62 9.39
C TRP A 265 13.10 -2.77 10.64
N GLU A 266 13.02 -1.47 10.49
CA GLU A 266 13.43 -0.51 11.53
C GLU A 266 12.23 0.04 12.33
N VAL A 267 11.30 -0.84 12.67
CA VAL A 267 10.16 -0.52 13.52
C VAL A 267 10.24 -1.34 14.80
N ASP A 268 10.23 -0.65 15.93
CA ASP A 268 10.06 -1.28 17.24
C ASP A 268 8.57 -1.52 17.49
N PRO A 269 8.13 -2.78 17.54
CA PRO A 269 6.71 -3.10 17.71
C PRO A 269 6.16 -2.73 19.10
N SER A 270 7.03 -2.42 20.07
CA SER A 270 6.63 -1.96 21.41
C SER A 270 6.39 -0.46 21.49
N SER A 271 6.79 0.29 20.48
CA SER A 271 6.59 1.74 20.40
C SER A 271 5.13 2.09 20.18
N SER A 272 4.64 3.13 20.85
CA SER A 272 3.31 3.66 20.60
C SER A 272 3.18 4.19 19.17
N LEU A 273 2.00 4.02 18.59
CA LEU A 273 1.70 4.61 17.27
C LEU A 273 1.80 6.14 17.32
N PRO A 274 2.19 6.78 16.20
CA PRO A 274 2.23 8.23 16.10
C PRO A 274 0.88 8.86 16.45
N SER A 275 0.93 10.03 17.09
CA SER A 275 -0.24 10.88 17.29
C SER A 275 -0.50 11.74 16.08
N LEU A 276 -1.76 12.18 15.90
CA LEU A 276 -2.12 13.17 14.89
C LEU A 276 -1.27 14.45 15.08
N GLY A 277 -0.71 14.96 13.98
CA GLY A 277 0.24 16.07 13.96
C GLY A 277 1.71 15.65 14.13
N GLN A 278 1.99 14.37 14.34
CA GLN A 278 3.35 13.87 14.49
C GLN A 278 3.99 13.54 13.13
N SER A 279 5.23 13.99 12.95
CA SER A 279 6.09 13.63 11.82
C SER A 279 7.29 12.83 12.29
N TYR A 280 7.81 11.98 11.41
CA TYR A 280 9.04 11.23 11.63
C TYR A 280 10.24 12.19 11.73
N LYS A 281 11.07 11.95 12.73
CA LYS A 281 12.38 12.60 12.85
C LYS A 281 13.43 11.48 12.83
N GLU A 282 14.23 11.47 11.80
CA GLU A 282 15.37 10.57 11.73
C GLU A 282 16.23 10.77 12.98
N GLN A 283 16.41 9.71 13.76
CA GLN A 283 17.34 9.76 14.88
C GLN A 283 18.75 9.81 14.29
N SER A 284 19.42 10.94 14.46
CA SER A 284 20.84 11.04 14.13
C SER A 284 21.57 9.88 14.79
N ALA A 285 22.22 9.03 14.00
CA ALA A 285 23.02 7.92 14.48
C ALA A 285 24.08 8.45 15.48
N GLY A 286 23.79 8.36 16.79
CA GLY A 286 24.68 8.93 17.80
C GLY A 286 24.14 9.02 19.22
N SER A 287 22.97 8.50 19.54
CA SER A 287 22.49 8.49 20.93
C SER A 287 22.35 7.07 21.45
N THR A 288 23.41 6.54 22.04
CA THR A 288 23.32 5.44 23.00
C THR A 288 22.36 5.83 24.13
N ALA A 289 21.26 5.13 24.24
CA ALA A 289 20.34 5.29 25.35
C ALA A 289 21.04 4.88 26.65
N THR A 290 21.51 5.86 27.40
CA THR A 290 21.94 5.66 28.79
C THR A 290 20.72 5.75 29.67
N ALA A 291 20.39 4.67 30.32
CA ALA A 291 19.35 4.61 31.34
C ALA A 291 19.60 5.68 32.41
N SER A 292 18.71 6.63 32.57
CA SER A 292 18.78 7.66 33.59
C SER A 292 18.19 7.13 34.88
N GLY A 293 19.09 6.74 35.80
CA GLY A 293 18.79 6.66 37.22
C GLY A 293 18.68 8.07 37.83
N LYS A 294 17.64 8.28 38.64
CA LYS A 294 17.43 9.48 39.45
C LYS A 294 18.63 9.80 40.34
N GLY A 295 19.07 11.07 40.36
CA GLY A 295 19.97 11.61 41.37
C GLY A 295 19.94 13.14 41.35
N SER A 296 19.34 13.73 42.38
CA SER A 296 19.37 15.15 42.73
C SER A 296 20.79 15.70 42.98
N GLY A 297 21.02 16.98 42.65
CA GLY A 297 22.09 17.75 43.32
C GLY A 297 22.73 18.86 42.50
N SER A 298 22.29 20.08 42.75
CA SER A 298 22.95 21.41 42.88
C SER A 298 24.24 21.77 42.15
N THR A 299 24.13 22.95 41.48
CA THR A 299 25.02 24.14 41.45
C THR A 299 26.49 24.04 41.05
N ALA A 300 26.94 24.74 40.03
CA ALA A 300 27.69 26.00 40.10
C ALA A 300 28.41 26.34 38.76
N SER A 301 28.40 27.61 38.46
CA SER A 301 29.04 28.45 37.47
C SER A 301 30.46 28.13 37.03
N GLY A 302 30.79 28.49 35.79
CA GLY A 302 32.19 28.69 35.37
C GLY A 302 32.33 28.98 33.88
N ALA A 303 32.72 30.19 33.61
CA ALA A 303 32.94 30.83 32.32
C ALA A 303 34.18 30.32 31.56
N GLY A 304 34.16 30.55 30.23
CA GLY A 304 35.43 30.96 29.60
C GLY A 304 35.85 30.26 28.32
N THR A 305 35.77 31.02 27.23
CA THR A 305 36.71 31.34 26.15
C THR A 305 36.97 30.37 25.02
N THR A 306 36.51 30.74 23.88
CA THR A 306 37.09 31.23 22.60
C THR A 306 38.17 30.43 21.87
N SER A 307 37.97 30.48 20.55
CA SER A 307 38.92 30.47 19.38
C SER A 307 39.38 29.09 18.89
N SER A 308 39.57 28.84 17.63
CA SER A 308 39.53 29.54 16.33
C SER A 308 39.90 28.53 15.23
N SER A 309 39.24 28.70 14.08
CA SER A 309 39.69 28.43 12.70
C SER A 309 40.91 27.59 12.41
N THR A 310 40.83 26.72 11.39
CA THR A 310 41.60 26.90 10.13
C THR A 310 41.10 26.01 8.98
N LYS A 311 41.12 26.62 7.81
CA LYS A 311 40.87 26.08 6.46
C LYS A 311 42.09 25.30 5.96
N ASN A 312 41.85 24.37 5.00
CA ASN A 312 42.49 24.24 3.68
C ASN A 312 42.19 22.84 3.13
N ALA A 313 41.58 22.68 2.00
CA ALA A 313 41.90 22.91 0.60
C ALA A 313 42.80 21.81 -0.05
N ALA A 314 42.25 21.38 -1.22
CA ALA A 314 42.93 20.85 -2.42
C ALA A 314 42.87 19.35 -2.74
N SER A 315 42.20 19.08 -3.85
CA SER A 315 42.37 17.97 -4.82
C SER A 315 43.75 18.04 -5.50
N PRO A 316 44.18 17.13 -6.42
CA PRO A 316 43.43 16.30 -7.39
C PRO A 316 44.07 14.98 -7.85
N GLY A 317 43.34 14.29 -8.77
CA GLY A 317 43.91 13.37 -9.79
C GLY A 317 43.76 11.88 -9.44
N GLY A 318 43.33 10.96 -10.27
CA GLY A 318 43.05 10.81 -11.65
C GLY A 318 42.98 9.33 -12.02
N VAL A 319 42.09 8.98 -12.95
CA VAL A 319 42.20 8.03 -14.08
C VAL A 319 41.92 6.52 -13.90
N HIS A 320 40.87 6.11 -14.63
CA HIS A 320 40.56 4.89 -15.40
C HIS A 320 40.25 3.54 -14.74
N GLY A 321 39.12 3.02 -15.15
CA GLY A 321 38.74 1.62 -15.11
C GLY A 321 37.28 1.42 -15.50
N SER A 322 37.01 1.13 -16.78
CA SER A 322 35.75 0.84 -17.38
C SER A 322 35.24 -0.53 -16.98
N SER A 323 33.98 -0.61 -16.52
CA SER A 323 33.12 -1.80 -16.69
C SER A 323 31.68 -1.38 -16.66
N ALA A 324 30.92 -1.80 -17.67
CA ALA A 324 29.55 -1.42 -17.97
C ALA A 324 28.57 -1.83 -16.86
N PRO A 325 27.58 -0.99 -16.56
CA PRO A 325 26.47 -1.40 -15.71
C PRO A 325 25.33 -1.94 -16.55
N GLY A 326 24.80 -3.07 -16.11
CA GLY A 326 23.49 -3.55 -16.55
C GLY A 326 22.42 -2.51 -16.22
N HIS A 327 21.67 -2.12 -17.22
CA HIS A 327 20.53 -1.22 -17.07
C HIS A 327 19.42 -1.93 -16.29
N LEU A 328 19.29 -1.62 -15.01
CA LEU A 328 18.06 -1.78 -14.27
C LEU A 328 17.19 -0.57 -14.64
N LEU A 329 16.22 -0.77 -15.53
CA LEU A 329 15.20 0.22 -15.84
C LEU A 329 14.31 0.36 -14.61
N MET A 330 14.58 1.38 -13.80
CA MET A 330 13.61 1.90 -12.84
C MET A 330 12.53 2.60 -13.65
N ILE A 331 11.41 1.91 -13.84
CA ILE A 331 10.19 2.55 -14.33
C ILE A 331 9.60 3.31 -13.16
N SER A 332 9.89 4.60 -13.09
CA SER A 332 9.14 5.53 -12.26
C SER A 332 7.77 5.69 -12.89
N MET A 333 6.78 4.93 -12.42
CA MET A 333 5.38 5.19 -12.77
C MET A 333 4.93 6.41 -11.99
N LEU A 334 4.79 7.53 -12.69
CA LEU A 334 3.95 8.64 -12.29
C LEU A 334 2.50 8.15 -12.34
N VAL A 335 1.93 7.79 -11.20
CA VAL A 335 0.52 7.45 -11.10
C VAL A 335 -0.26 8.75 -10.97
N SER A 336 -0.86 9.18 -12.07
CA SER A 336 -1.87 10.24 -12.07
C SER A 336 -3.11 9.73 -11.34
N ALA A 337 -3.53 10.44 -10.29
CA ALA A 337 -4.73 10.10 -9.54
C ALA A 337 -5.98 10.34 -10.38
N SER A 338 -6.61 9.29 -10.86
CA SER A 338 -7.93 9.36 -11.49
C SER A 338 -8.97 8.66 -10.63
N ILE A 339 -10.03 9.41 -10.32
CA ILE A 339 -11.20 8.96 -9.56
C ILE A 339 -12.01 8.00 -10.42
N GLY A 340 -11.75 6.71 -10.31
CA GLY A 340 -12.55 5.66 -10.92
C GLY A 340 -13.46 5.00 -9.88
N ALA A 341 -14.76 5.31 -9.91
CA ALA A 341 -15.75 4.57 -9.15
C ALA A 341 -15.97 3.19 -9.80
N VAL A 342 -15.52 2.13 -9.18
CA VAL A 342 -15.85 0.75 -9.57
C VAL A 342 -17.09 0.32 -8.78
N ALA A 343 -18.23 0.24 -9.46
CA ALA A 343 -19.41 -0.43 -8.96
C ALA A 343 -19.25 -1.93 -9.14
N LEU A 344 -19.07 -2.66 -8.06
CA LEU A 344 -19.18 -4.12 -8.04
C LEU A 344 -20.67 -4.48 -8.08
N TRP A 345 -21.13 -5.09 -9.18
CA TRP A 345 -22.38 -5.83 -9.23
C TRP A 345 -22.11 -7.26 -8.73
N LEU A 346 -22.69 -7.59 -7.61
CA LEU A 346 -22.86 -8.97 -7.16
C LEU A 346 -24.09 -9.56 -7.83
#